data_771984f6daea132f3735abc4acd6d235
#
_entry.id   771984f6daea132f3735abc4acd6d235
#
_cell.length_a   1.000
_cell.length_b   1.000
_cell.length_c   1.000
_cell.angle_alpha   90.00
_cell.angle_beta   90.00
_cell.angle_gamma   90.00
#
_symmetry.space_group_name_H-M   'P 1'
#
loop_
_entity.id
_entity.type
_entity.pdbx_description
1 polymer ?
#
loop_
_entity_poly.entity_id
_entity_poly.type
_entity_poly.pdbx_seq_one_letter_code
_entity_poly.pdbx_strand_id
1 'polypeptide(L)'
;MKYIYIINGRADKAPKYKELFEQLKQNPHPYDLYTTMGEGDATRYVRVYCDLHPNEEVCFVACGGDGIINEVASGIVGFQDKQMAILFIGGSTADFLECYPGRDFRDVKAMLEGTTQSVDIIKVNDSYSINVCNFGFDSTVAAHANSLISNGVEPHKAFRRGVAYALLTSRFNRIRVEVDGQRIRHRLLLLCTLANGVQVGSEFRCAPYAKNDDGLIEVCYLRVMSLLRFLLTMNAYRKGEHLTHKFFKRKVIYRQAREVVVSSKDLFDICLDGEIIPGSLFNIKILPKAISLRLPTIKQQQP
;
A
#
# COMPACT_ATOMS: atom_id res chain seq x y z
N MET A 1 23.66 -10.98 -10.21
CA MET A 1 22.37 -10.90 -9.48
C MET A 1 21.37 -11.77 -10.20
N LYS A 2 20.64 -12.63 -9.48
CA LYS A 2 19.55 -13.47 -9.96
C LYS A 2 18.22 -12.74 -9.80
N TYR A 3 17.28 -12.98 -10.71
CA TYR A 3 15.91 -12.40 -10.62
C TYR A 3 14.90 -13.50 -10.37
N ILE A 4 13.96 -13.28 -9.44
CA ILE A 4 12.84 -14.19 -9.16
C ILE A 4 11.53 -13.43 -9.37
N TYR A 5 10.84 -13.75 -10.44
CA TYR A 5 9.56 -13.13 -10.78
C TYR A 5 8.42 -13.85 -10.04
N ILE A 6 7.75 -13.11 -9.17
CA ILE A 6 6.66 -13.62 -8.33
C ILE A 6 5.34 -13.21 -8.98
N ILE A 7 4.59 -14.17 -9.48
CA ILE A 7 3.33 -13.98 -10.20
C ILE A 7 2.14 -14.51 -9.41
N ASN A 8 1.00 -13.84 -9.52
CA ASN A 8 -0.23 -14.27 -8.87
C ASN A 8 -0.83 -15.48 -9.61
N GLY A 9 -0.96 -16.61 -8.91
CA GLY A 9 -1.43 -17.90 -9.47
C GLY A 9 -2.93 -18.00 -9.74
N ARG A 10 -3.72 -16.95 -9.51
CA ARG A 10 -5.15 -16.97 -9.83
C ARG A 10 -5.38 -17.11 -11.32
N ALA A 11 -6.23 -18.08 -11.70
CA ALA A 11 -6.50 -18.43 -13.09
C ALA A 11 -7.04 -17.27 -13.94
N ASP A 12 -7.80 -16.35 -13.33
CA ASP A 12 -8.33 -15.15 -14.00
C ASP A 12 -7.23 -14.16 -14.42
N LYS A 13 -6.03 -14.29 -13.87
CA LYS A 13 -4.89 -13.42 -14.17
C LYS A 13 -3.91 -13.99 -15.18
N ALA A 14 -3.95 -15.28 -15.46
CA ALA A 14 -3.01 -15.93 -16.38
C ALA A 14 -2.89 -15.25 -17.77
N PRO A 15 -3.97 -14.81 -18.44
CA PRO A 15 -3.86 -14.12 -19.73
C PRO A 15 -3.07 -12.82 -19.68
N LYS A 16 -3.04 -12.14 -18.53
CA LYS A 16 -2.38 -10.85 -18.34
C LYS A 16 -0.86 -10.96 -18.26
N TYR A 17 -0.33 -12.15 -17.99
CA TYR A 17 1.11 -12.41 -17.94
C TYR A 17 1.72 -12.71 -19.33
N LYS A 18 0.92 -12.77 -20.38
CA LYS A 18 1.40 -13.12 -21.72
C LYS A 18 2.50 -12.15 -22.22
N GLU A 19 2.26 -10.86 -22.04
CA GLU A 19 3.23 -9.82 -22.40
C GLU A 19 4.52 -9.92 -21.57
N LEU A 20 4.40 -10.16 -20.27
CA LEU A 20 5.55 -10.40 -19.39
C LEU A 20 6.40 -11.57 -19.91
N PHE A 21 5.78 -12.70 -20.20
CA PHE A 21 6.51 -13.89 -20.69
C PHE A 21 7.22 -13.64 -22.02
N GLU A 22 6.63 -12.84 -22.94
CA GLU A 22 7.32 -12.46 -24.17
C GLU A 22 8.55 -11.57 -23.90
N GLN A 23 8.45 -10.63 -22.98
CA GLN A 23 9.59 -9.79 -22.59
C GLN A 23 10.69 -10.62 -21.90
N LEU A 24 10.32 -11.60 -21.06
CA LEU A 24 11.29 -12.47 -20.36
C LEU A 24 12.10 -13.35 -21.31
N LYS A 25 11.62 -13.69 -22.50
CA LYS A 25 12.42 -14.41 -23.51
C LYS A 25 13.67 -13.65 -23.94
N GLN A 26 13.66 -12.32 -23.79
CA GLN A 26 14.76 -11.44 -24.14
C GLN A 26 15.61 -11.03 -22.92
N ASN A 27 15.31 -11.57 -21.73
CA ASN A 27 16.03 -11.25 -20.51
C ASN A 27 17.46 -11.87 -20.56
N PRO A 28 18.52 -11.04 -20.47
CA PRO A 28 19.90 -11.54 -20.51
C PRO A 28 20.38 -12.16 -19.18
N HIS A 29 19.63 -11.99 -18.10
CA HIS A 29 20.01 -12.44 -16.77
C HIS A 29 19.31 -13.76 -16.40
N PRO A 30 19.96 -14.60 -15.57
CA PRO A 30 19.31 -15.80 -15.02
C PRO A 30 18.09 -15.40 -14.17
N TYR A 31 16.99 -16.13 -14.39
CA TYR A 31 15.75 -15.87 -13.63
C TYR A 31 14.98 -17.15 -13.34
N ASP A 32 14.20 -17.08 -12.26
CA ASP A 32 13.19 -18.07 -11.90
C ASP A 32 11.80 -17.42 -11.91
N LEU A 33 10.78 -18.28 -12.04
CA LEU A 33 9.38 -17.89 -11.92
C LEU A 33 8.77 -18.61 -10.72
N TYR A 34 8.14 -17.86 -9.85
CA TYR A 34 7.37 -18.41 -8.74
C TYR A 34 5.90 -18.00 -8.89
N THR A 35 5.00 -18.98 -8.90
CA THR A 35 3.55 -18.76 -8.96
C THR A 35 2.95 -18.95 -7.60
N THR A 36 2.33 -17.90 -7.04
CA THR A 36 1.72 -17.96 -5.71
C THR A 36 0.48 -18.84 -5.68
N MET A 37 0.27 -19.54 -4.58
CA MET A 37 -0.90 -20.41 -4.37
C MET A 37 -2.05 -19.70 -3.63
N GLY A 38 -1.80 -18.53 -3.02
CA GLY A 38 -2.81 -17.78 -2.28
C GLY A 38 -2.23 -16.57 -1.57
N GLU A 39 -3.03 -15.94 -0.74
CA GLU A 39 -2.66 -14.82 0.09
C GLU A 39 -1.56 -15.19 1.11
N GLY A 40 -0.57 -14.31 1.28
CA GLY A 40 0.58 -14.50 2.16
C GLY A 40 1.66 -15.45 1.62
N ASP A 41 1.42 -16.12 0.49
CA ASP A 41 2.34 -17.12 -0.05
C ASP A 41 3.63 -16.48 -0.60
N ALA A 42 3.54 -15.30 -1.23
CA ALA A 42 4.72 -14.58 -1.67
C ALA A 42 5.61 -14.14 -0.50
N THR A 43 5.02 -13.65 0.58
CA THR A 43 5.77 -13.28 1.80
C THR A 43 6.53 -14.48 2.36
N ARG A 44 5.84 -15.62 2.48
CA ARG A 44 6.43 -16.86 2.99
C ARG A 44 7.56 -17.34 2.07
N TYR A 45 7.33 -17.40 0.76
CA TYR A 45 8.33 -17.84 -0.21
C TYR A 45 9.59 -16.99 -0.17
N VAL A 46 9.43 -15.65 -0.24
CA VAL A 46 10.55 -14.69 -0.20
C VAL A 46 11.37 -14.88 1.07
N ARG A 47 10.71 -14.96 2.24
CA ARG A 47 11.38 -15.11 3.52
C ARG A 47 12.17 -16.42 3.61
N VAL A 48 11.53 -17.54 3.27
CA VAL A 48 12.18 -18.86 3.26
C VAL A 48 13.36 -18.89 2.29
N TYR A 49 13.20 -18.27 1.10
CA TYR A 49 14.28 -18.19 0.13
C TYR A 49 15.48 -17.41 0.68
N CYS A 50 15.23 -16.25 1.29
CA CYS A 50 16.30 -15.43 1.88
C CYS A 50 17.04 -16.16 3.02
N ASP A 51 16.31 -16.89 3.88
CA ASP A 51 16.91 -17.66 4.97
C ASP A 51 17.79 -18.83 4.45
N LEU A 52 17.36 -19.48 3.37
CA LEU A 52 18.12 -20.60 2.76
C LEU A 52 19.30 -20.13 1.89
N HIS A 53 19.26 -18.91 1.39
CA HIS A 53 20.27 -18.33 0.48
C HIS A 53 20.82 -17.00 1.00
N PRO A 54 21.41 -16.96 2.21
CA PRO A 54 21.80 -15.70 2.86
C PRO A 54 22.82 -14.88 2.08
N ASN A 55 23.70 -15.53 1.30
CA ASN A 55 24.81 -14.89 0.57
C ASN A 55 24.51 -14.69 -0.92
N GLU A 56 23.33 -15.02 -1.40
CA GLU A 56 22.98 -14.89 -2.82
C GLU A 56 22.39 -13.51 -3.10
N GLU A 57 22.95 -12.80 -4.08
CA GLU A 57 22.37 -11.54 -4.57
C GLU A 57 21.14 -11.82 -5.44
N VAL A 58 19.96 -11.49 -4.90
CA VAL A 58 18.68 -11.74 -5.54
C VAL A 58 17.84 -10.47 -5.58
N CYS A 59 17.15 -10.29 -6.69
CA CYS A 59 16.07 -9.31 -6.85
C CYS A 59 14.73 -10.05 -7.02
N PHE A 60 13.83 -9.89 -6.05
CA PHE A 60 12.46 -10.40 -6.13
C PHE A 60 11.59 -9.41 -6.89
N VAL A 61 11.02 -9.84 -8.00
CA VAL A 61 10.20 -9.01 -8.87
C VAL A 61 8.72 -9.27 -8.59
N ALA A 62 8.06 -8.33 -7.94
CA ALA A 62 6.62 -8.39 -7.69
C ALA A 62 5.84 -8.11 -8.98
N CYS A 63 5.22 -9.14 -9.57
CA CYS A 63 4.49 -9.04 -10.82
C CYS A 63 2.98 -8.94 -10.56
N GLY A 64 2.45 -7.72 -10.45
CA GLY A 64 1.03 -7.51 -10.18
C GLY A 64 0.69 -6.13 -9.64
N GLY A 65 -0.25 -6.04 -8.70
CA GLY A 65 -0.69 -4.82 -8.05
C GLY A 65 -0.32 -4.77 -6.56
N ASP A 66 -0.99 -3.90 -5.79
CA ASP A 66 -0.65 -3.57 -4.40
C ASP A 66 -0.47 -4.80 -3.49
N GLY A 67 -1.34 -5.81 -3.58
CA GLY A 67 -1.24 -7.00 -2.73
C GLY A 67 0.09 -7.75 -2.90
N ILE A 68 0.47 -8.11 -4.14
CA ILE A 68 1.72 -8.83 -4.39
C ILE A 68 2.94 -7.96 -4.10
N ILE A 69 2.84 -6.64 -4.31
CA ILE A 69 3.89 -5.67 -3.97
C ILE A 69 4.12 -5.69 -2.47
N ASN A 70 3.06 -5.60 -1.67
CA ASN A 70 3.15 -5.61 -0.21
C ASN A 70 3.64 -6.96 0.33
N GLU A 71 3.20 -8.08 -0.24
CA GLU A 71 3.66 -9.42 0.16
C GLU A 71 5.16 -9.58 -0.07
N VAL A 72 5.68 -9.19 -1.25
CA VAL A 72 7.11 -9.27 -1.54
C VAL A 72 7.91 -8.33 -0.63
N ALA A 73 7.45 -7.10 -0.44
CA ALA A 73 8.06 -6.15 0.48
C ALA A 73 8.11 -6.71 1.91
N SER A 74 7.01 -7.27 2.41
CA SER A 74 6.93 -7.89 3.74
C SER A 74 7.89 -9.07 3.91
N GLY A 75 8.10 -9.84 2.84
CA GLY A 75 9.02 -10.97 2.83
C GLY A 75 10.47 -10.56 2.94
N ILE A 76 10.85 -9.44 2.30
CA ILE A 76 12.26 -8.99 2.21
C ILE A 76 12.73 -8.20 3.44
N VAL A 77 11.81 -7.70 4.28
CA VAL A 77 12.18 -6.93 5.48
C VAL A 77 13.17 -7.69 6.36
N GLY A 78 14.29 -7.06 6.68
CA GLY A 78 15.36 -7.64 7.49
C GLY A 78 16.53 -8.24 6.68
N PHE A 79 16.42 -8.35 5.35
CA PHE A 79 17.45 -8.85 4.46
C PHE A 79 18.03 -7.71 3.62
N GLN A 80 19.05 -7.02 4.15
CA GLN A 80 19.58 -5.78 3.56
C GLN A 80 20.31 -5.97 2.22
N ASP A 81 20.82 -7.17 1.94
CA ASP A 81 21.52 -7.56 0.71
C ASP A 81 20.58 -8.05 -0.40
N LYS A 82 19.29 -8.12 -0.14
CA LYS A 82 18.24 -8.50 -1.10
C LYS A 82 17.57 -7.25 -1.68
N GLN A 83 17.15 -7.37 -2.93
CA GLN A 83 16.43 -6.29 -3.62
C GLN A 83 15.02 -6.74 -3.99
N MET A 84 14.13 -5.79 -4.14
CA MET A 84 12.87 -6.02 -4.84
C MET A 84 12.73 -5.09 -6.05
N ALA A 85 11.94 -5.51 -7.02
CA ALA A 85 11.48 -4.69 -8.13
C ALA A 85 9.98 -4.90 -8.31
N ILE A 86 9.35 -4.03 -9.09
CA ILE A 86 7.92 -4.10 -9.36
C ILE A 86 7.71 -4.12 -10.86
N LEU A 87 6.88 -5.06 -11.34
CA LEU A 87 6.32 -5.06 -12.67
C LEU A 87 4.79 -5.05 -12.57
N PHE A 88 4.20 -3.95 -12.96
CA PHE A 88 2.76 -3.78 -12.89
C PHE A 88 2.05 -4.55 -13.99
N ILE A 89 1.27 -5.54 -13.60
CA ILE A 89 0.42 -6.33 -14.49
C ILE A 89 -1.02 -5.84 -14.36
N GLY A 90 -1.56 -5.28 -15.40
CA GLY A 90 -2.86 -4.61 -15.43
C GLY A 90 -4.03 -5.42 -14.85
N GLY A 91 -5.09 -4.70 -14.44
CA GLY A 91 -6.34 -5.23 -13.86
C GLY A 91 -6.35 -5.35 -12.34
N SER A 92 -5.43 -4.69 -11.68
CA SER A 92 -5.39 -4.42 -10.23
C SER A 92 -4.98 -2.97 -10.00
N THR A 93 -5.06 -2.50 -8.75
CA THR A 93 -4.50 -1.22 -8.32
C THR A 93 -3.00 -1.37 -8.05
N ALA A 94 -2.25 -0.29 -8.18
CA ALA A 94 -0.85 -0.20 -7.80
C ALA A 94 -0.57 1.24 -7.32
N ASP A 95 -1.23 1.61 -6.23
CA ASP A 95 -1.23 2.96 -5.67
C ASP A 95 0.17 3.41 -5.22
N PHE A 96 1.00 2.48 -4.76
CA PHE A 96 2.37 2.75 -4.38
C PHE A 96 3.23 3.33 -5.53
N LEU A 97 2.91 2.97 -6.78
CA LEU A 97 3.66 3.45 -7.96
C LEU A 97 3.46 4.95 -8.22
N GLU A 98 2.41 5.55 -7.66
CA GLU A 98 2.18 7.01 -7.73
C GLU A 98 3.26 7.83 -7.00
N CYS A 99 4.08 7.19 -6.18
CA CYS A 99 5.30 7.79 -5.62
C CYS A 99 6.41 8.03 -6.67
N TYR A 100 6.30 7.41 -7.84
CA TYR A 100 7.36 7.39 -8.86
C TYR A 100 6.85 7.80 -10.26
N PRO A 101 6.36 9.04 -10.41
CA PRO A 101 5.81 9.50 -11.69
C PRO A 101 6.86 9.48 -12.80
N GLY A 102 6.42 9.10 -14.01
CA GLY A 102 7.27 9.07 -15.21
C GLY A 102 8.10 7.80 -15.39
N ARG A 103 8.02 6.82 -14.49
CA ARG A 103 8.70 5.51 -14.64
C ARG A 103 7.77 4.48 -15.27
N ASP A 104 8.35 3.57 -16.08
CA ASP A 104 7.59 2.50 -16.73
C ASP A 104 7.71 1.17 -15.99
N PHE A 105 6.78 0.94 -15.09
CA PHE A 105 6.72 -0.33 -14.35
C PHE A 105 6.13 -1.51 -15.12
N ARG A 106 5.97 -1.41 -16.45
CA ARG A 106 5.51 -2.51 -17.31
C ARG A 106 6.62 -3.06 -18.21
N ASP A 107 7.74 -2.37 -18.25
CA ASP A 107 8.87 -2.71 -19.12
C ASP A 107 9.97 -3.42 -18.33
N VAL A 108 10.21 -4.71 -18.65
CA VAL A 108 11.25 -5.53 -18.04
C VAL A 108 12.64 -4.94 -18.29
N LYS A 109 12.90 -4.43 -19.50
CA LYS A 109 14.19 -3.82 -19.83
C LYS A 109 14.45 -2.56 -19.02
N ALA A 110 13.45 -1.67 -18.92
CA ALA A 110 13.55 -0.47 -18.10
C ALA A 110 13.81 -0.81 -16.62
N MET A 111 13.22 -1.87 -16.10
CA MET A 111 13.46 -2.38 -14.74
C MET A 111 14.89 -2.91 -14.59
N LEU A 112 15.38 -3.68 -15.53
CA LEU A 112 16.74 -4.24 -15.49
C LEU A 112 17.83 -3.15 -15.58
N GLU A 113 17.62 -2.11 -16.38
CA GLU A 113 18.51 -0.96 -16.54
C GLU A 113 18.36 0.10 -15.43
N GLY A 114 17.40 -0.10 -14.53
CA GLY A 114 17.03 0.84 -13.50
C GLY A 114 18.03 0.98 -12.36
N THR A 115 17.73 1.87 -11.43
CA THR A 115 18.56 2.18 -10.25
C THR A 115 17.89 1.73 -8.98
N THR A 116 18.67 1.44 -7.94
CA THR A 116 18.17 1.04 -6.64
C THR A 116 18.04 2.23 -5.70
N GLN A 117 16.92 2.31 -4.98
CA GLN A 117 16.63 3.29 -3.93
C GLN A 117 16.23 2.56 -2.65
N SER A 118 16.69 3.06 -1.51
CA SER A 118 16.19 2.59 -0.21
C SER A 118 14.82 3.18 0.07
N VAL A 119 13.89 2.33 0.52
CA VAL A 119 12.49 2.70 0.82
C VAL A 119 12.15 2.28 2.23
N ASP A 120 11.40 3.13 2.90
CA ASP A 120 10.86 2.87 4.23
C ASP A 120 9.69 1.90 4.16
N ILE A 121 9.35 1.26 5.28
CA ILE A 121 8.15 0.44 5.41
C ILE A 121 7.48 0.69 6.76
N ILE A 122 6.15 0.73 6.77
CA ILE A 122 5.37 0.83 8.00
C ILE A 122 5.27 -0.57 8.61
N LYS A 123 5.70 -0.72 9.86
CA LYS A 123 5.46 -1.92 10.67
C LYS A 123 4.25 -1.69 11.56
N VAL A 124 3.29 -2.60 11.53
CA VAL A 124 2.08 -2.61 12.36
C VAL A 124 2.03 -3.92 13.14
N ASN A 125 2.36 -3.89 14.42
CA ASN A 125 2.60 -5.10 15.23
C ASN A 125 3.61 -6.03 14.51
N ASP A 126 3.17 -7.20 14.03
CA ASP A 126 3.99 -8.17 13.30
C ASP A 126 3.79 -8.12 11.79
N SER A 127 2.95 -7.23 11.29
CA SER A 127 2.65 -7.05 9.87
C SER A 127 3.35 -5.82 9.30
N TYR A 128 3.38 -5.71 7.96
CA TYR A 128 4.01 -4.59 7.26
C TYR A 128 3.08 -4.01 6.19
N SER A 129 3.28 -2.74 5.89
CA SER A 129 2.62 -2.02 4.80
C SER A 129 3.64 -1.13 4.10
N ILE A 130 3.81 -1.28 2.80
CA ILE A 130 4.75 -0.48 2.02
C ILE A 130 4.15 0.88 1.64
N ASN A 131 2.84 0.94 1.48
CA ASN A 131 2.14 2.13 1.00
C ASN A 131 1.34 2.83 2.10
N VAL A 132 0.22 2.26 2.54
CA VAL A 132 -0.73 2.93 3.43
C VAL A 132 -1.37 1.98 4.42
N CYS A 133 -1.40 2.42 5.68
CA CYS A 133 -2.19 1.82 6.74
C CYS A 133 -3.34 2.77 7.10
N ASN A 134 -4.59 2.34 7.01
CA ASN A 134 -5.73 3.20 7.32
C ASN A 134 -6.78 2.52 8.20
N PHE A 135 -7.58 3.33 8.90
CA PHE A 135 -8.64 2.85 9.78
C PHE A 135 -9.79 3.84 9.91
N GLY A 136 -10.94 3.33 10.35
CA GLY A 136 -12.18 4.05 10.44
C GLY A 136 -13.03 3.88 9.18
N PHE A 137 -13.48 4.95 8.56
CA PHE A 137 -14.33 4.89 7.36
C PHE A 137 -13.70 4.06 6.23
N ASP A 138 -12.42 4.30 5.93
CA ASP A 138 -11.73 3.66 4.80
C ASP A 138 -11.56 2.15 5.02
N SER A 139 -11.16 1.71 6.22
CA SER A 139 -11.06 0.28 6.53
C SER A 139 -12.41 -0.43 6.48
N THR A 140 -13.49 0.24 6.89
CA THR A 140 -14.85 -0.30 6.77
C THR A 140 -15.27 -0.44 5.30
N VAL A 141 -14.93 0.53 4.44
CA VAL A 141 -15.15 0.43 2.99
C VAL A 141 -14.40 -0.77 2.42
N ALA A 142 -13.12 -0.90 2.74
CA ALA A 142 -12.26 -1.98 2.25
C ALA A 142 -12.76 -3.36 2.71
N ALA A 143 -13.06 -3.53 4.00
CA ALA A 143 -13.56 -4.78 4.57
C ALA A 143 -14.86 -5.22 3.89
N HIS A 144 -15.83 -4.31 3.74
CA HIS A 144 -17.10 -4.64 3.08
C HIS A 144 -16.92 -4.92 1.58
N ALA A 145 -16.07 -4.15 0.89
CA ALA A 145 -15.77 -4.38 -0.53
C ALA A 145 -15.08 -5.74 -0.75
N ASN A 146 -14.07 -6.08 0.06
CA ASN A 146 -13.37 -7.37 -0.02
C ASN A 146 -14.34 -8.55 0.19
N SER A 147 -15.25 -8.47 1.18
CA SER A 147 -16.29 -9.46 1.38
C SER A 147 -17.23 -9.61 0.17
N LEU A 148 -17.59 -8.52 -0.50
CA LEU A 148 -18.42 -8.58 -1.71
C LEU A 148 -17.66 -9.16 -2.90
N ILE A 149 -16.39 -8.82 -3.06
CA ILE A 149 -15.52 -9.34 -4.14
C ILE A 149 -15.32 -10.85 -3.98
N SER A 150 -15.08 -11.33 -2.76
CA SER A 150 -14.98 -12.78 -2.50
C SER A 150 -16.25 -13.56 -2.84
N ASN A 151 -17.42 -12.87 -2.78
CA ASN A 151 -18.72 -13.40 -3.21
C ASN A 151 -19.04 -13.13 -4.70
N GLY A 152 -18.04 -12.78 -5.52
CA GLY A 152 -18.19 -12.64 -6.97
C GLY A 152 -18.74 -11.28 -7.44
N VAL A 153 -18.85 -10.28 -6.58
CA VAL A 153 -19.25 -8.94 -6.99
C VAL A 153 -18.07 -8.24 -7.68
N GLU A 154 -18.35 -7.59 -8.80
CA GLU A 154 -17.36 -6.81 -9.54
C GLU A 154 -16.70 -5.74 -8.64
N PRO A 155 -15.37 -5.57 -8.66
CA PRO A 155 -14.64 -4.69 -7.73
C PRO A 155 -15.18 -3.26 -7.64
N HIS A 156 -15.49 -2.63 -8.77
CA HIS A 156 -16.04 -1.27 -8.79
C HIS A 156 -17.42 -1.16 -8.12
N LYS A 157 -18.29 -2.15 -8.32
CA LYS A 157 -19.60 -2.22 -7.66
C LYS A 157 -19.46 -2.51 -6.17
N ALA A 158 -18.53 -3.41 -5.81
CA ALA A 158 -18.23 -3.75 -4.43
C ALA A 158 -17.74 -2.51 -3.65
N PHE A 159 -16.81 -1.75 -4.22
CA PHE A 159 -16.30 -0.52 -3.62
C PHE A 159 -17.41 0.51 -3.38
N ARG A 160 -18.28 0.77 -4.37
CA ARG A 160 -19.40 1.69 -4.22
C ARG A 160 -20.38 1.27 -3.11
N ARG A 161 -20.65 -0.05 -2.99
CA ARG A 161 -21.47 -0.60 -1.91
C ARG A 161 -20.76 -0.47 -0.56
N GLY A 162 -19.46 -0.68 -0.51
CA GLY A 162 -18.62 -0.44 0.68
C GLY A 162 -18.73 0.99 1.17
N VAL A 163 -18.60 1.97 0.27
CA VAL A 163 -18.79 3.40 0.61
C VAL A 163 -20.19 3.66 1.18
N ALA A 164 -21.25 3.16 0.53
CA ALA A 164 -22.61 3.33 1.02
C ALA A 164 -22.81 2.70 2.42
N TYR A 165 -22.26 1.50 2.65
CA TYR A 165 -22.29 0.82 3.94
C TYR A 165 -21.55 1.62 5.02
N ALA A 166 -20.32 2.06 4.74
CA ALA A 166 -19.51 2.82 5.69
C ALA A 166 -20.13 4.19 6.02
N LEU A 167 -20.83 4.83 5.08
CA LEU A 167 -21.59 6.06 5.34
C LEU A 167 -22.68 5.88 6.39
N LEU A 168 -23.23 4.70 6.51
CA LEU A 168 -24.27 4.38 7.50
C LEU A 168 -23.68 3.91 8.84
N THR A 169 -22.56 3.17 8.81
CA THR A 169 -22.07 2.42 9.98
C THR A 169 -20.80 3.00 10.61
N SER A 170 -19.92 3.64 9.84
CA SER A 170 -18.56 4.00 10.26
C SER A 170 -18.20 5.49 10.17
N ARG A 171 -19.17 6.38 10.42
CA ARG A 171 -18.92 7.84 10.46
C ARG A 171 -18.39 8.35 11.79
N PHE A 172 -18.53 7.58 12.86
CA PHE A 172 -18.22 8.00 14.23
C PHE A 172 -17.35 6.94 14.93
N ASN A 173 -16.07 6.90 14.60
CA ASN A 173 -15.15 5.91 15.14
C ASN A 173 -14.54 6.44 16.45
N ARG A 174 -14.64 5.65 17.54
CA ARG A 174 -14.08 5.98 18.86
C ARG A 174 -12.71 5.35 19.04
N ILE A 175 -11.76 5.78 18.21
CA ILE A 175 -10.40 5.27 18.21
C ILE A 175 -9.48 6.34 18.79
N ARG A 176 -8.57 5.94 19.68
CA ARG A 176 -7.53 6.79 20.25
C ARG A 176 -6.30 6.70 19.38
N VAL A 177 -5.72 7.85 19.05
CA VAL A 177 -4.50 7.95 18.26
C VAL A 177 -3.48 8.74 19.05
N GLU A 178 -2.31 8.17 19.25
CA GLU A 178 -1.16 8.79 19.89
C GLU A 178 -0.01 8.82 18.86
N VAL A 179 0.55 9.99 18.64
CA VAL A 179 1.58 10.28 17.65
C VAL A 179 2.83 10.73 18.38
N ASP A 180 3.93 9.97 18.29
CA ASP A 180 5.19 10.21 19.00
C ASP A 180 4.97 10.56 20.49
N GLY A 181 4.19 9.72 21.21
CA GLY A 181 3.85 9.90 22.61
C GLY A 181 2.82 11.02 22.89
N GLN A 182 2.37 11.74 21.87
CA GLN A 182 1.40 12.82 22.02
C GLN A 182 0.01 12.43 21.53
N ARG A 183 -0.93 12.36 22.45
CA ARG A 183 -2.31 11.99 22.13
C ARG A 183 -3.04 13.07 21.34
N ILE A 184 -3.70 12.68 20.24
CA ILE A 184 -4.68 13.52 19.56
C ILE A 184 -5.92 13.65 20.46
N ARG A 185 -6.24 14.88 20.90
CA ARG A 185 -7.30 15.14 21.90
C ARG A 185 -8.73 14.85 21.39
N HIS A 186 -8.92 14.68 20.10
CA HIS A 186 -10.22 14.39 19.52
C HIS A 186 -10.54 12.91 19.65
N ARG A 187 -11.75 12.60 20.18
CA ARG A 187 -12.18 11.22 20.47
C ARG A 187 -12.93 10.55 19.31
N LEU A 188 -13.44 11.34 18.38
CA LEU A 188 -14.23 10.85 17.26
C LEU A 188 -13.51 11.20 15.97
N LEU A 189 -13.18 10.18 15.20
CA LEU A 189 -12.60 10.32 13.87
C LEU A 189 -13.57 9.80 12.80
N LEU A 190 -13.49 10.36 11.62
CA LEU A 190 -14.08 9.79 10.41
C LEU A 190 -13.14 8.70 9.87
N LEU A 191 -11.92 9.08 9.54
CA LEU A 191 -10.86 8.19 9.08
C LEU A 191 -9.49 8.70 9.56
N CYS A 192 -8.53 7.80 9.59
CA CYS A 192 -7.12 8.15 9.75
C CYS A 192 -6.29 7.31 8.81
N THR A 193 -5.41 7.97 8.08
CA THR A 193 -4.44 7.35 7.18
C THR A 193 -3.05 7.58 7.71
N LEU A 194 -2.28 6.52 7.80
CA LEU A 194 -0.86 6.50 8.12
C LEU A 194 -0.15 6.08 6.85
N ALA A 195 0.54 7.02 6.21
CA ALA A 195 1.01 6.82 4.86
C ALA A 195 2.53 6.92 4.75
N ASN A 196 3.08 6.00 3.98
CA ASN A 196 4.42 6.02 3.42
C ASN A 196 4.37 6.44 1.94
N GLY A 197 3.25 6.12 1.26
CA GLY A 197 2.95 6.56 -0.10
C GLY A 197 1.91 7.67 -0.17
N VAL A 198 1.66 8.17 -1.38
CA VAL A 198 0.86 9.38 -1.60
C VAL A 198 -0.63 9.10 -1.84
N GLN A 199 -0.99 7.88 -2.26
CA GLN A 199 -2.32 7.55 -2.79
C GLN A 199 -2.87 6.24 -2.22
N VAL A 200 -4.19 6.14 -2.18
CA VAL A 200 -4.92 4.93 -1.79
C VAL A 200 -6.21 4.81 -2.61
N GLY A 201 -6.62 3.56 -2.90
CA GLY A 201 -7.90 3.27 -3.56
C GLY A 201 -7.99 3.81 -4.98
N SER A 202 -6.88 3.82 -5.71
CA SER A 202 -6.72 4.24 -7.13
C SER A 202 -6.94 5.73 -7.44
N GLU A 203 -7.49 6.51 -6.50
CA GLU A 203 -7.93 7.87 -6.80
C GLU A 203 -7.65 8.88 -5.67
N PHE A 204 -7.48 8.42 -4.43
CA PHE A 204 -7.44 9.33 -3.29
C PHE A 204 -6.01 9.66 -2.88
N ARG A 205 -5.57 10.87 -3.14
CA ARG A 205 -4.28 11.38 -2.68
C ARG A 205 -4.33 11.72 -1.20
N CYS A 206 -4.35 10.69 -0.37
CA CYS A 206 -4.55 10.78 1.08
C CYS A 206 -3.41 11.48 1.82
N ALA A 207 -2.19 11.38 1.31
CA ALA A 207 -0.99 11.98 1.87
C ALA A 207 -0.14 12.65 0.77
N PRO A 208 -0.56 13.81 0.23
CA PRO A 208 0.05 14.41 -0.95
C PRO A 208 1.51 14.85 -0.78
N TYR A 209 2.01 14.91 0.45
CA TYR A 209 3.39 15.28 0.77
C TYR A 209 4.25 14.11 1.24
N ALA A 210 3.70 12.88 1.23
CA ALA A 210 4.42 11.70 1.66
C ALA A 210 5.69 11.47 0.83
N LYS A 211 6.75 11.06 1.53
CA LYS A 211 8.00 10.57 0.96
C LYS A 211 8.29 9.22 1.59
N ASN A 212 8.64 8.26 0.78
CA ASN A 212 8.84 6.89 1.23
C ASN A 212 10.31 6.55 1.55
N ASP A 213 11.13 7.57 1.81
CA ASP A 213 12.57 7.46 2.08
C ASP A 213 13.08 8.44 3.15
N ASP A 214 12.20 9.14 3.85
CA ASP A 214 12.55 10.19 4.83
C ASP A 214 12.48 9.72 6.30
N GLY A 215 12.11 8.47 6.54
CA GLY A 215 12.00 7.87 7.88
C GLY A 215 10.79 8.35 8.66
N LEU A 216 9.74 8.84 8.01
CA LEU A 216 8.56 9.39 8.64
C LEU A 216 7.25 8.78 8.07
N ILE A 217 6.24 8.69 8.92
CA ILE A 217 4.86 8.35 8.55
C ILE A 217 4.07 9.65 8.43
N GLU A 218 3.36 9.84 7.34
CA GLU A 218 2.38 10.91 7.23
C GLU A 218 1.07 10.51 7.93
N VAL A 219 0.71 11.22 8.98
CA VAL A 219 -0.51 10.99 9.75
C VAL A 219 -1.58 11.97 9.29
N CYS A 220 -2.53 11.51 8.50
CA CYS A 220 -3.69 12.28 8.06
C CYS A 220 -4.92 11.86 8.88
N TYR A 221 -5.22 12.59 9.95
CA TYR A 221 -6.36 12.36 10.82
C TYR A 221 -7.51 13.28 10.42
N LEU A 222 -8.62 12.70 9.97
CA LEU A 222 -9.82 13.43 9.58
C LEU A 222 -10.90 13.30 10.66
N ARG A 223 -11.27 14.45 11.24
CA ARG A 223 -12.33 14.54 12.25
C ARG A 223 -13.70 14.34 11.62
N VAL A 224 -14.62 13.85 12.42
CA VAL A 224 -16.04 13.73 12.03
C VAL A 224 -16.57 15.03 11.44
N MET A 225 -17.34 14.92 10.37
CA MET A 225 -18.05 15.99 9.72
C MET A 225 -19.46 15.54 9.31
N SER A 226 -20.34 16.50 8.98
CA SER A 226 -21.67 16.17 8.47
C SER A 226 -21.57 15.45 7.11
N LEU A 227 -22.56 14.62 6.80
CA LEU A 227 -22.61 13.89 5.54
C LEU A 227 -22.58 14.83 4.32
N LEU A 228 -23.36 15.92 4.37
CA LEU A 228 -23.34 16.91 3.29
C LEU A 228 -21.95 17.51 3.08
N ARG A 229 -21.26 17.88 4.16
CA ARG A 229 -19.89 18.42 4.08
C ARG A 229 -18.93 17.36 3.52
N PHE A 230 -19.03 16.10 3.95
CA PHE A 230 -18.22 15.01 3.43
C PHE A 230 -18.40 14.85 1.92
N LEU A 231 -19.65 14.79 1.43
CA LEU A 231 -19.93 14.65 0.01
C LEU A 231 -19.40 15.85 -0.83
N LEU A 232 -19.58 17.08 -0.31
CA LEU A 232 -19.07 18.29 -0.98
C LEU A 232 -17.55 18.38 -1.02
N THR A 233 -16.85 17.71 -0.10
CA THR A 233 -15.39 17.75 0.00
C THR A 233 -14.69 16.53 -0.60
N MET A 234 -15.44 15.50 -0.98
CA MET A 234 -14.89 14.25 -1.52
C MET A 234 -13.94 14.48 -2.70
N ASN A 235 -14.32 15.37 -3.63
CA ASN A 235 -13.48 15.67 -4.79
C ASN A 235 -12.16 16.37 -4.40
N ALA A 236 -12.20 17.27 -3.42
CA ALA A 236 -10.99 17.91 -2.90
C ALA A 236 -10.10 16.91 -2.15
N TYR A 237 -10.67 15.93 -1.43
CA TYR A 237 -9.92 14.85 -0.81
C TYR A 237 -9.25 13.95 -1.86
N ARG A 238 -9.98 13.58 -2.91
CA ARG A 238 -9.45 12.80 -4.05
C ARG A 238 -8.22 13.47 -4.67
N LYS A 239 -8.26 14.78 -4.86
CA LYS A 239 -7.14 15.56 -5.45
C LYS A 239 -5.99 15.86 -4.47
N GLY A 240 -6.09 15.47 -3.20
CA GLY A 240 -5.09 15.85 -2.18
C GLY A 240 -5.17 17.29 -1.69
N GLU A 241 -6.24 18.01 -2.04
CA GLU A 241 -6.43 19.43 -1.68
C GLU A 241 -6.97 19.61 -0.25
N HIS A 242 -7.25 18.52 0.48
CA HIS A 242 -7.84 18.53 1.82
C HIS A 242 -6.97 19.25 2.86
N LEU A 243 -5.68 19.40 2.62
CA LEU A 243 -4.77 20.12 3.52
C LEU A 243 -4.93 21.65 3.43
N THR A 244 -5.34 22.15 2.27
CA THR A 244 -5.47 23.60 1.98
C THR A 244 -6.91 24.07 1.82
N HIS A 245 -7.82 23.16 1.49
CA HIS A 245 -9.20 23.49 1.14
C HIS A 245 -10.00 24.00 2.36
N LYS A 246 -10.69 25.14 2.23
CA LYS A 246 -11.39 25.82 3.32
C LYS A 246 -12.38 24.98 4.12
N PHE A 247 -13.05 24.02 3.49
CA PHE A 247 -14.01 23.14 4.16
C PHE A 247 -13.38 22.06 5.04
N PHE A 248 -12.09 21.77 4.84
CA PHE A 248 -11.32 20.91 5.72
C PHE A 248 -10.65 21.65 6.88
N LYS A 249 -10.61 23.00 6.83
CA LYS A 249 -10.02 23.80 7.91
C LYS A 249 -10.56 23.36 9.28
N ARG A 250 -9.66 23.11 10.23
CA ARG A 250 -9.97 22.56 11.57
C ARG A 250 -10.58 21.15 11.60
N LYS A 251 -10.68 20.44 10.45
CA LYS A 251 -11.17 19.06 10.39
C LYS A 251 -10.05 18.07 10.16
N VAL A 252 -8.99 18.47 9.48
CA VAL A 252 -7.78 17.67 9.24
C VAL A 252 -6.73 18.03 10.27
N ILE A 253 -6.07 17.00 10.81
CA ILE A 253 -4.79 17.09 11.52
C ILE A 253 -3.81 16.32 10.66
N TYR A 254 -2.77 17.00 10.19
CA TYR A 254 -1.72 16.42 9.37
C TYR A 254 -0.39 16.59 10.09
N ARG A 255 0.34 15.48 10.32
CA ARG A 255 1.60 15.47 11.05
C ARG A 255 2.50 14.37 10.50
N GLN A 256 3.79 14.56 10.64
CA GLN A 256 4.78 13.50 10.48
C GLN A 256 5.05 12.84 11.81
N ALA A 257 5.35 11.54 11.80
CA ALA A 257 5.61 10.73 12.97
C ALA A 257 6.61 9.61 12.69
N ARG A 258 7.27 9.14 13.75
CA ARG A 258 8.04 7.88 13.70
C ARG A 258 7.27 6.73 14.30
N GLU A 259 6.41 7.03 15.26
CA GLU A 259 5.62 6.02 15.95
C GLU A 259 4.18 6.50 16.14
N VAL A 260 3.24 5.60 15.98
CA VAL A 260 1.81 5.86 16.22
C VAL A 260 1.23 4.69 16.98
N VAL A 261 0.53 4.98 18.09
CA VAL A 261 -0.25 3.98 18.83
C VAL A 261 -1.72 4.24 18.60
N VAL A 262 -2.42 3.21 18.16
CA VAL A 262 -3.86 3.28 17.88
C VAL A 262 -4.59 2.28 18.75
N SER A 263 -5.60 2.72 19.49
CA SER A 263 -6.33 1.85 20.40
C SER A 263 -7.81 2.19 20.51
N SER A 264 -8.64 1.18 20.79
CA SER A 264 -10.05 1.31 21.08
C SER A 264 -10.44 0.36 22.22
N LYS A 265 -11.61 0.60 22.83
CA LYS A 265 -12.22 -0.37 23.78
C LYS A 265 -12.81 -1.56 23.04
N ASP A 266 -13.34 -1.32 21.85
CA ASP A 266 -13.96 -2.31 20.99
C ASP A 266 -12.98 -2.73 19.88
N LEU A 267 -13.19 -3.89 19.29
CA LEU A 267 -12.47 -4.31 18.11
C LEU A 267 -12.77 -3.37 16.95
N PHE A 268 -11.78 -3.07 16.16
CA PHE A 268 -11.90 -2.31 14.92
C PHE A 268 -10.92 -2.84 13.87
N ASP A 269 -11.22 -2.57 12.63
CA ASP A 269 -10.39 -3.01 11.51
C ASP A 269 -9.36 -1.93 11.15
N ILE A 270 -8.13 -2.37 10.92
CA ILE A 270 -7.09 -1.61 10.24
C ILE A 270 -6.85 -2.24 8.86
N CYS A 271 -6.66 -1.42 7.84
CA CYS A 271 -6.39 -1.88 6.49
C CYS A 271 -4.94 -1.57 6.14
N LEU A 272 -4.16 -2.59 5.80
CA LEU A 272 -2.76 -2.52 5.38
C LEU A 272 -2.67 -2.87 3.89
N ASP A 273 -2.49 -1.87 3.02
CA ASP A 273 -2.41 -2.07 1.57
C ASP A 273 -3.52 -2.97 0.97
N GLY A 274 -4.73 -2.89 1.56
CA GLY A 274 -5.91 -3.68 1.16
C GLY A 274 -6.21 -4.88 2.05
N GLU A 275 -5.29 -5.35 2.88
CA GLU A 275 -5.51 -6.43 3.85
C GLU A 275 -6.16 -5.90 5.13
N ILE A 276 -7.15 -6.61 5.64
CA ILE A 276 -7.91 -6.22 6.84
C ILE A 276 -7.42 -7.01 8.04
N ILE A 277 -6.99 -6.28 9.08
CA ILE A 277 -6.53 -6.86 10.34
C ILE A 277 -7.42 -6.35 11.48
N PRO A 278 -8.19 -7.20 12.13
CA PRO A 278 -8.98 -6.82 13.30
C PRO A 278 -8.10 -6.72 14.55
N GLY A 279 -8.41 -5.76 15.42
CA GLY A 279 -7.71 -5.62 16.69
C GLY A 279 -8.26 -4.50 17.55
N SER A 280 -7.70 -4.32 18.74
CA SER A 280 -8.04 -3.23 19.66
C SER A 280 -6.86 -2.35 20.03
N LEU A 281 -5.63 -2.81 19.73
CA LEU A 281 -4.37 -2.11 19.95
C LEU A 281 -3.40 -2.40 18.83
N PHE A 282 -2.89 -1.36 18.20
CA PHE A 282 -1.87 -1.43 17.18
C PHE A 282 -0.71 -0.50 17.52
N ASN A 283 0.49 -1.07 17.57
CA ASN A 283 1.76 -0.32 17.68
C ASN A 283 2.33 -0.20 16.27
N ILE A 284 2.47 1.01 15.79
CA ILE A 284 2.81 1.32 14.42
C ILE A 284 4.09 2.14 14.42
N LYS A 285 5.06 1.75 13.61
CA LYS A 285 6.31 2.50 13.45
C LYS A 285 6.83 2.44 12.03
N ILE A 286 7.55 3.46 11.62
CA ILE A 286 8.33 3.41 10.39
C ILE A 286 9.63 2.64 10.63
N LEU A 287 10.00 1.80 9.67
CA LEU A 287 11.33 1.20 9.59
C LEU A 287 12.05 1.89 8.43
N PRO A 288 12.98 2.81 8.73
CA PRO A 288 13.66 3.57 7.69
C PRO A 288 14.55 2.67 6.82
N LYS A 289 14.52 2.90 5.50
CA LYS A 289 15.41 2.23 4.53
C LYS A 289 15.38 0.70 4.62
N ALA A 290 14.22 0.15 4.97
CA ALA A 290 14.06 -1.27 5.22
C ALA A 290 14.02 -2.11 3.93
N ILE A 291 13.73 -1.49 2.79
CA ILE A 291 13.58 -2.13 1.49
C ILE A 291 14.57 -1.52 0.50
N SER A 292 15.27 -2.37 -0.25
CA SER A 292 16.08 -1.97 -1.40
C SER A 292 15.25 -2.16 -2.68
N LEU A 293 14.63 -1.08 -3.17
CA LEU A 293 13.71 -1.10 -4.32
C LEU A 293 14.46 -0.70 -5.60
N ARG A 294 14.41 -1.58 -6.59
CA ARG A 294 14.90 -1.30 -7.94
C ARG A 294 13.80 -0.62 -8.74
N LEU A 295 14.07 0.61 -9.16
CA LEU A 295 13.15 1.46 -9.91
C LEU A 295 13.48 1.42 -11.39
N PRO A 296 12.50 1.27 -12.30
CA PRO A 296 12.71 1.35 -13.74
C PRO A 296 13.34 2.68 -14.16
N THR A 297 13.99 2.72 -15.29
CA THR A 297 14.44 3.97 -15.91
C THR A 297 13.25 4.90 -16.18
N ILE A 298 13.51 6.20 -16.14
CA ILE A 298 12.48 7.20 -16.53
C ILE A 298 12.29 7.11 -18.04
N LYS A 299 11.04 7.07 -18.51
CA LYS A 299 10.75 7.19 -19.94
C LYS A 299 11.36 8.48 -20.48
N GLN A 300 12.30 8.35 -21.40
CA GLN A 300 12.66 9.52 -22.21
C GLN A 300 11.43 9.91 -22.99
N GLN A 301 10.92 11.13 -22.75
CA GLN A 301 9.93 11.71 -23.65
C GLN A 301 10.60 11.76 -25.03
N GLN A 302 10.13 10.94 -25.96
CA GLN A 302 10.49 11.11 -27.35
C GLN A 302 9.99 12.49 -27.77
N PRO A 303 10.85 13.30 -28.38
CA PRO A 303 10.53 14.66 -28.82
C PRO A 303 9.36 14.69 -29.81
#